data_386b6ef924345135d69adeca52cb3682
#
_entry.id   386b6ef924345135d69adeca52cb3682
#
_cell.length_a   1.000
_cell.length_b   1.000
_cell.length_c   1.000
_cell.angle_alpha   90.00
_cell.angle_beta   90.00
_cell.angle_gamma   90.00
#
_symmetry.space_group_name_H-M   'P 1'
#
loop_
_entity.id
_entity.type
_entity.pdbx_description
1 polymer ?
#
loop_
_entity_poly.entity_id
_entity_poly.type
_entity_poly.pdbx_seq_one_letter_code
_entity_poly.pdbx_strand_id
1 'polypeptide(L)'
;MDVLYRRGRATAAEILEDLPDPPGYSAVRAMLRVLEDKKHVRHEAKELRYVFMPVVPRDKARRSAAQHMLNTFFDGSAEQAVSTLLDVSANNLSAEDFDKLAALIEKARREGR
;
A
#
# COMPACT_ATOMS: atom_id res chain seq x y z
N MET A 1 2.24 7.18 5.45
CA MET A 1 2.69 5.82 5.06
C MET A 1 2.41 5.46 3.60
N ASP A 2 1.31 5.92 3.02
CA ASP A 2 0.98 5.59 1.62
C ASP A 2 2.07 6.02 0.63
N VAL A 3 2.64 7.19 0.82
CA VAL A 3 3.73 7.69 -0.03
C VAL A 3 4.95 6.77 0.06
N LEU A 4 5.31 6.35 1.27
CA LEU A 4 6.46 5.47 1.48
C LEU A 4 6.25 4.08 0.86
N TYR A 5 5.04 3.54 0.95
CA TYR A 5 4.75 2.25 0.33
C TYR A 5 4.76 2.33 -1.20
N ARG A 6 4.36 3.46 -1.78
CA ARG A 6 4.41 3.65 -3.22
C ARG A 6 5.85 3.84 -3.74
N ARG A 7 6.65 4.63 -3.04
CA ARG A 7 8.03 4.92 -3.45
C ARG A 7 9.05 3.87 -3.00
N GLY A 8 8.72 3.13 -1.94
CA GLY A 8 9.65 2.21 -1.30
C GLY A 8 10.60 2.90 -0.32
N ARG A 9 11.12 4.07 -0.68
CA ARG A 9 11.94 4.94 0.16
C ARG A 9 11.80 6.37 -0.30
N ALA A 10 11.91 7.33 0.60
CA ALA A 10 11.80 8.74 0.25
C ALA A 10 12.40 9.64 1.32
N THR A 11 12.89 10.81 0.91
CA THR A 11 13.26 11.89 1.82
C THR A 11 12.00 12.63 2.27
N ALA A 12 12.10 13.44 3.34
CA ALA A 12 10.97 14.26 3.78
C ALA A 12 10.48 15.21 2.69
N ALA A 13 11.40 15.77 1.89
CA ALA A 13 11.04 16.66 0.78
C ALA A 13 10.24 15.91 -0.31
N GLU A 14 10.64 14.69 -0.64
CA GLU A 14 9.93 13.87 -1.62
C GLU A 14 8.54 13.47 -1.14
N ILE A 15 8.41 13.17 0.14
CA ILE A 15 7.10 12.87 0.74
C ILE A 15 6.18 14.09 0.63
N LEU A 16 6.72 15.28 0.92
CA LEU A 16 5.97 16.52 0.83
C LEU A 16 5.42 16.76 -0.58
N GLU A 17 6.23 16.48 -1.60
CA GLU A 17 5.83 16.63 -3.00
C GLU A 17 4.64 15.72 -3.36
N ASP A 18 4.59 14.53 -2.80
CA ASP A 18 3.58 13.52 -3.14
C ASP A 18 2.28 13.64 -2.34
N LEU A 19 2.25 14.44 -1.29
CA LEU A 19 1.04 14.60 -0.50
C LEU A 19 0.03 15.49 -1.23
N PRO A 20 -1.24 15.08 -1.31
CA PRO A 20 -2.27 15.82 -2.06
C PRO A 20 -2.63 17.17 -1.43
N ASP A 21 -2.48 17.31 -0.13
CA ASP A 21 -2.75 18.55 0.60
C ASP A 21 -1.64 18.71 1.63
N PRO A 22 -0.43 19.13 1.16
CA PRO A 22 0.75 19.03 1.99
C PRO A 22 0.73 20.00 3.17
N PRO A 23 0.97 19.51 4.39
CA PRO A 23 1.29 20.38 5.51
C PRO A 23 2.68 20.99 5.29
N GLY A 24 3.11 21.87 6.15
CA GLY A 24 4.46 22.41 6.07
C GLY A 24 5.53 21.32 6.20
N TYR A 25 6.73 21.61 5.70
CA TYR A 25 7.87 20.68 5.78
C TYR A 25 8.14 20.23 7.23
N SER A 26 8.05 21.14 8.19
CA SER A 26 8.25 20.82 9.61
C SER A 26 7.23 19.82 10.13
N ALA A 27 5.99 19.92 9.66
CA ALA A 27 4.92 18.99 10.05
C ALA A 27 5.19 17.59 9.49
N VAL A 28 5.67 17.49 8.25
CA VAL A 28 6.06 16.21 7.65
C VAL A 28 7.18 15.55 8.45
N ARG A 29 8.20 16.32 8.84
CA ARG A 29 9.30 15.81 9.66
C ARG A 29 8.82 15.35 11.03
N ALA A 30 7.91 16.10 11.65
CA ALA A 30 7.32 15.71 12.93
C ALA A 30 6.53 14.41 12.83
N MET A 31 5.75 14.25 11.76
CA MET A 31 5.01 13.01 11.49
C MET A 31 5.95 11.82 11.31
N LEU A 32 7.04 12.00 10.57
CA LEU A 32 8.04 10.96 10.37
C LEU A 32 8.70 10.55 11.68
N ARG A 33 8.98 11.52 12.56
CA ARG A 33 9.54 11.24 13.89
C ARG A 33 8.58 10.35 14.70
N VAL A 34 7.29 10.70 14.71
CA VAL A 34 6.27 9.93 15.42
C VAL A 34 6.19 8.50 14.85
N LEU A 35 6.19 8.36 13.53
CA LEU A 35 6.14 7.04 12.88
C LEU A 35 7.39 6.22 13.18
N GLU A 36 8.55 6.86 13.25
CA GLU A 36 9.79 6.16 13.60
C GLU A 36 9.79 5.72 15.06
N ASP A 37 9.32 6.58 15.97
CA ASP A 37 9.20 6.24 17.39
C ASP A 37 8.25 5.06 17.60
N LYS A 38 7.20 4.97 16.78
CA LYS A 38 6.26 3.84 16.81
C LYS A 38 6.74 2.63 16.02
N LYS A 39 7.93 2.70 15.43
CA LYS A 39 8.57 1.62 14.67
C LYS A 39 7.84 1.25 13.36
N HIS A 40 7.12 2.20 12.78
CA HIS A 40 6.51 2.02 11.47
C HIS A 40 7.46 2.37 10.32
N VAL A 41 8.40 3.27 10.56
CA VAL A 41 9.42 3.66 9.59
C VAL A 41 10.80 3.63 10.23
N ARG A 42 11.81 3.52 9.40
CA ARG A 42 13.22 3.69 9.78
C ARG A 42 13.87 4.64 8.78
N HIS A 43 15.03 5.17 9.10
CA HIS A 43 15.76 6.04 8.19
C HIS A 43 17.22 5.63 8.07
N GLU A 44 17.82 6.02 6.95
CA GLU A 44 19.25 5.91 6.69
C GLU A 44 19.76 7.28 6.26
N ALA A 45 20.94 7.65 6.72
CA ALA A 45 21.59 8.87 6.25
C ALA A 45 22.26 8.57 4.91
N LYS A 46 21.96 9.40 3.91
CA LYS A 46 22.58 9.30 2.59
C LYS A 46 22.88 10.71 2.09
N GLU A 47 24.15 11.01 1.90
CA GLU A 47 24.62 12.34 1.46
C GLU A 47 24.11 13.40 2.42
N LEU A 48 23.94 13.89 3.22
CA LEU A 48 23.39 14.94 4.07
C LEU A 48 21.87 14.89 4.20
N ARG A 49 21.23 13.80 3.77
CA ARG A 49 19.77 13.65 3.85
C ARG A 49 19.41 12.37 4.55
N TYR A 50 18.24 12.36 5.18
CA TYR A 50 17.65 11.15 5.71
C TYR A 50 16.67 10.59 4.71
N VAL A 51 16.86 9.32 4.38
CA VAL A 51 15.94 8.56 3.52
C VAL A 51 15.11 7.66 4.42
N PHE A 52 13.80 7.82 4.38
CA PHE A 52 12.87 7.06 5.20
C PHE A 52 12.31 5.88 4.41
N MET A 53 12.06 4.78 5.11
CA MET A 53 11.49 3.58 4.52
C MET A 53 10.60 2.85 5.53
N PRO A 54 9.56 2.13 5.06
CA PRO A 54 8.73 1.34 5.95
C PRO A 54 9.54 0.23 6.61
N VAL A 55 9.28 -0.01 7.89
CA VAL A 55 9.86 -1.17 8.60
C VAL A 55 9.26 -2.46 8.08
N VAL A 56 7.93 -2.47 7.85
CA VAL A 56 7.24 -3.61 7.27
C VAL A 56 7.28 -3.50 5.75
N PRO A 57 7.78 -4.51 5.03
CA PRO A 57 7.82 -4.49 3.57
C PRO A 57 6.42 -4.31 2.98
N ARG A 58 6.37 -3.67 1.80
CA ARG A 58 5.13 -3.39 1.08
C ARG A 58 4.25 -4.62 0.92
N ASP A 59 4.83 -5.76 0.56
CA ASP A 59 4.08 -6.99 0.34
C ASP A 59 3.40 -7.50 1.61
N LYS A 60 4.09 -7.42 2.74
CA LYS A 60 3.50 -7.79 4.03
C LYS A 60 2.39 -6.83 4.43
N ALA A 61 2.60 -5.54 4.23
CA ALA A 61 1.58 -4.53 4.52
C ALA A 61 0.34 -4.74 3.65
N ARG A 62 0.52 -5.07 2.38
CA ARG A 62 -0.56 -5.36 1.44
C ARG A 62 -1.37 -6.57 1.89
N ARG A 63 -0.70 -7.65 2.28
CA ARG A 63 -1.37 -8.86 2.77
C ARG A 63 -2.15 -8.61 4.06
N SER A 64 -1.55 -7.89 4.98
CA SER A 64 -2.20 -7.54 6.25
C SER A 64 -3.44 -6.66 6.01
N ALA A 65 -3.34 -5.67 5.13
CA ALA A 65 -4.46 -4.80 4.78
C ALA A 65 -5.60 -5.59 4.12
N ALA A 66 -5.26 -6.49 3.20
CA ALA A 66 -6.26 -7.34 2.54
C ALA A 66 -6.97 -8.25 3.53
N GLN A 67 -6.23 -8.87 4.46
CA GLN A 67 -6.83 -9.72 5.47
C GLN A 67 -7.75 -8.95 6.40
N HIS A 68 -7.33 -7.76 6.81
CA HIS A 68 -8.15 -6.89 7.64
C HIS A 68 -9.44 -6.48 6.93
N MET A 69 -9.34 -6.11 5.68
CA MET A 69 -10.49 -5.73 4.85
C MET A 69 -11.47 -6.90 4.71
N LEU A 70 -10.97 -8.09 4.42
CA LEU A 70 -11.80 -9.29 4.30
C LEU A 70 -12.57 -9.58 5.59
N ASN A 71 -11.87 -9.50 6.73
CA ASN A 71 -12.49 -9.81 8.01
C ASN A 71 -13.47 -8.72 8.46
N THR A 72 -13.16 -7.46 8.17
CA THR A 72 -13.95 -6.32 8.66
C THR A 72 -15.21 -6.07 7.83
N PHE A 73 -15.10 -6.13 6.52
CA PHE A 73 -16.17 -5.70 5.60
C PHE A 73 -16.82 -6.84 4.82
N PHE A 74 -16.18 -7.99 4.71
CA PHE A 74 -16.63 -9.08 3.85
C PHE A 74 -16.79 -10.42 4.57
N ASP A 75 -16.77 -10.41 5.89
CA ASP A 75 -16.94 -11.62 6.72
C ASP A 75 -16.01 -12.77 6.29
N GLY A 76 -14.82 -12.43 5.81
CA GLY A 76 -13.84 -13.41 5.33
C GLY A 76 -14.11 -13.92 3.91
N SER A 77 -15.13 -13.42 3.23
CA SER A 77 -15.48 -13.90 1.87
C SER A 77 -14.67 -13.21 0.78
N ALA A 78 -13.77 -13.94 0.17
CA ALA A 78 -13.01 -13.46 -0.99
C ALA A 78 -13.93 -13.20 -2.19
N GLU A 79 -14.96 -14.00 -2.37
CA GLU A 79 -15.92 -13.82 -3.46
C GLU A 79 -16.60 -12.45 -3.39
N GLN A 80 -17.09 -12.07 -2.21
CA GLN A 80 -17.74 -10.77 -2.01
C GLN A 80 -16.76 -9.63 -2.21
N ALA A 81 -15.53 -9.78 -1.74
CA ALA A 81 -14.49 -8.76 -1.89
C ALA A 81 -14.14 -8.56 -3.37
N VAL A 82 -13.97 -9.64 -4.13
CA VAL A 82 -13.68 -9.57 -5.56
C VAL A 82 -14.84 -8.94 -6.32
N SER A 83 -16.07 -9.30 -6.00
CA SER A 83 -17.25 -8.73 -6.61
C SER A 83 -17.30 -7.21 -6.41
N THR A 84 -17.08 -6.74 -5.20
CA THR A 84 -17.04 -5.31 -4.88
C THR A 84 -15.91 -4.59 -5.60
N LEU A 85 -14.71 -5.19 -5.62
CA LEU A 85 -13.55 -4.61 -6.30
C LEU A 85 -13.80 -4.47 -7.81
N LEU A 86 -14.44 -5.45 -8.42
CA LEU A 86 -14.80 -5.39 -9.84
C LEU A 86 -15.80 -4.27 -10.11
N ASP A 87 -16.79 -4.11 -9.24
CA ASP A 87 -17.79 -3.04 -9.37
C ASP A 87 -17.15 -1.65 -9.32
N VAL A 88 -16.29 -1.39 -8.31
CA VAL A 88 -15.67 -0.08 -8.16
C VAL A 88 -14.60 0.18 -9.21
N SER A 89 -14.08 -0.86 -9.85
CA SER A 89 -13.03 -0.77 -10.87
C SER A 89 -13.54 -0.91 -12.29
N ALA A 90 -14.86 -1.10 -12.48
CA ALA A 90 -15.46 -1.47 -13.78
C ALA A 90 -15.01 -0.54 -14.92
N ASN A 91 -14.88 0.76 -14.68
CA ASN A 91 -14.51 1.73 -15.70
C ASN A 91 -12.99 1.79 -15.95
N ASN A 92 -12.20 1.12 -15.13
CA ASN A 92 -10.73 1.15 -15.18
C ASN A 92 -10.13 -0.17 -15.65
N LEU A 93 -10.95 -1.19 -15.90
CA LEU A 93 -10.48 -2.50 -16.31
C LEU A 93 -10.66 -2.67 -17.82
N SER A 94 -9.57 -3.04 -18.50
CA SER A 94 -9.60 -3.40 -19.92
C SER A 94 -9.90 -4.88 -20.09
N ALA A 95 -10.16 -5.29 -21.33
CA ALA A 95 -10.31 -6.71 -21.66
C ALA A 95 -9.06 -7.50 -21.28
N GLU A 96 -7.87 -6.92 -21.49
CA GLU A 96 -6.61 -7.54 -21.08
C GLU A 96 -6.52 -7.73 -19.57
N ASP A 97 -6.99 -6.74 -18.80
CA ASP A 97 -7.03 -6.85 -17.34
C ASP A 97 -7.94 -7.99 -16.88
N PHE A 98 -9.11 -8.14 -17.51
CA PHE A 98 -10.01 -9.25 -17.20
C PHE A 98 -9.37 -10.61 -17.52
N ASP A 99 -8.62 -10.69 -18.60
CA ASP A 99 -7.90 -11.93 -18.96
C ASP A 99 -6.84 -12.27 -17.93
N LYS A 100 -6.12 -11.28 -17.44
CA LYS A 100 -5.13 -11.46 -16.36
C LYS A 100 -5.78 -11.91 -15.06
N LEU A 101 -6.91 -11.32 -14.70
CA LEU A 101 -7.66 -11.70 -13.50
C LEU A 101 -8.16 -13.15 -13.60
N ALA A 102 -8.70 -13.54 -14.76
CA ALA A 102 -9.15 -14.90 -14.99
C ALA A 102 -7.99 -15.90 -14.86
N ALA A 103 -6.82 -15.54 -15.39
CA ALA A 103 -5.62 -16.37 -15.29
C ALA A 103 -5.16 -16.55 -13.84
N LEU A 104 -5.23 -15.48 -13.02
CA LEU A 104 -4.89 -15.56 -11.60
C LEU A 104 -5.84 -16.49 -10.84
N ILE A 105 -7.13 -16.40 -11.12
CA ILE A 105 -8.15 -17.24 -10.51
C ILE A 105 -7.92 -18.71 -10.88
N GLU A 106 -7.66 -18.97 -12.14
CA GLU A 106 -7.40 -20.34 -12.61
C GLU A 106 -6.14 -20.93 -12.01
N LYS A 107 -5.09 -20.11 -11.87
CA LYS A 107 -3.85 -20.54 -11.22
C LYS A 107 -4.10 -20.92 -9.76
N ALA A 108 -4.84 -20.07 -9.02
CA ALA A 108 -5.17 -20.33 -7.62
C ALA A 108 -5.99 -21.61 -7.48
N ARG A 109 -6.94 -21.83 -8.38
CA ARG A 109 -7.77 -23.03 -8.40
C ARG A 109 -6.94 -24.28 -8.61
N ARG A 110 -6.00 -24.27 -9.57
CA ARG A 110 -5.10 -25.39 -9.84
C ARG A 110 -4.17 -25.69 -8.69
N GLU A 111 -3.75 -24.67 -7.94
CA GLU A 111 -2.91 -24.84 -6.76
C GLU A 111 -3.68 -25.30 -5.52
N GLY A 112 -4.99 -25.49 -5.63
CA GLY A 112 -5.83 -25.97 -4.55
C GLY A 112 -6.12 -24.93 -3.47
N ARG A 113 -6.11 -23.67 -3.84
CA ARG A 113 -6.33 -22.56 -2.90
C ARG A 113 -7.66 -21.87 -3.10
#